data_3d61f6b855745ae47e890554a7129f02
#
_entry.id   3d61f6b855745ae47e890554a7129f02
#
_cell.length_a   1.000
_cell.length_b   1.000
_cell.length_c   1.000
_cell.angle_alpha   90.00
_cell.angle_beta   90.00
_cell.angle_gamma   90.00
#
_symmetry.space_group_name_H-M   'P 1'
#
loop_
_entity.id
_entity.type
_entity.pdbx_description
1 polymer ?
#
loop_
_entity_poly.entity_id
_entity_poly.type
_entity_poly.pdbx_seq_one_letter_code
_entity_poly.pdbx_strand_id
1 'polypeptide(L)'
;LVQLPIVTSILCNEWVSLFGNLLDNAIEACRHVDTEKRIRLTTEDRGGIWLLTMENTVEHHDRKKGSGIRIIRKLVKKGKGHFKMENVGTMMISKIWFPVIRR
;
A
#
# COMPACT_ATOMS: atom_id res chain seq x y z
N LEU A 1 12.34 -9.97 1.08
CA LEU A 1 11.34 -10.94 1.52
C LEU A 1 10.18 -10.25 2.24
N VAL A 2 8.97 -10.48 1.78
CA VAL A 2 7.78 -9.94 2.41
C VAL A 2 7.08 -11.06 3.17
N GLN A 3 6.99 -10.91 4.50
CA GLN A 3 6.21 -11.82 5.31
C GLN A 3 4.82 -11.22 5.55
N LEU A 4 3.79 -12.01 5.30
CA LEU A 4 2.43 -11.58 5.56
C LEU A 4 2.06 -11.82 7.01
N PRO A 5 1.29 -10.90 7.60
CA PRO A 5 0.83 -11.09 8.97
C PRO A 5 -0.32 -12.09 9.03
N ILE A 6 -0.60 -12.61 10.22
CA ILE A 6 -1.80 -13.40 10.42
C ILE A 6 -2.94 -12.43 10.71
N VAL A 7 -3.78 -12.23 9.69
CA VAL A 7 -5.00 -11.44 9.79
C VAL A 7 -6.14 -12.35 9.33
N THR A 8 -6.90 -12.86 10.28
CA THR A 8 -7.87 -13.93 10.02
C THR A 8 -8.99 -13.55 9.07
N SER A 9 -9.28 -12.27 8.95
CA SER A 9 -10.34 -11.77 8.08
C SER A 9 -9.89 -11.51 6.65
N ILE A 10 -8.60 -11.66 6.36
CA ILE A 10 -8.04 -11.45 5.02
C ILE A 10 -7.68 -12.78 4.41
N LEU A 11 -8.26 -13.12 3.27
CA LEU A 11 -8.01 -14.35 2.55
C LEU A 11 -6.79 -14.21 1.64
N CYS A 12 -6.18 -15.34 1.25
CA CYS A 12 -4.99 -15.32 0.38
C CYS A 12 -5.23 -14.55 -0.93
N ASN A 13 -6.36 -14.78 -1.59
CA ASN A 13 -6.70 -14.08 -2.82
C ASN A 13 -6.92 -12.57 -2.59
N GLU A 14 -7.35 -12.20 -1.40
CA GLU A 14 -7.51 -10.79 -1.04
C GLU A 14 -6.15 -10.11 -0.82
N TRP A 15 -5.17 -10.83 -0.27
CA TRP A 15 -3.80 -10.33 -0.20
C TRP A 15 -3.24 -10.03 -1.59
N VAL A 16 -3.48 -10.94 -2.54
CA VAL A 16 -3.05 -10.74 -3.93
C VAL A 16 -3.71 -9.49 -4.52
N SER A 17 -5.01 -9.32 -4.26
CA SER A 17 -5.75 -8.14 -4.73
C SER A 17 -5.21 -6.86 -4.10
N LEU A 18 -4.91 -6.88 -2.80
CA LEU A 18 -4.39 -5.72 -2.10
C LEU A 18 -3.02 -5.29 -2.67
N PHE A 19 -2.08 -6.23 -2.77
CA PHE A 19 -0.76 -5.94 -3.32
C PHE A 19 -0.83 -5.52 -4.79
N GLY A 20 -1.66 -6.20 -5.56
CA GLY A 20 -1.84 -5.87 -6.98
C GLY A 20 -2.34 -4.45 -7.18
N ASN A 21 -3.33 -4.04 -6.40
CA ASN A 21 -3.87 -2.69 -6.50
C ASN A 21 -2.88 -1.63 -6.02
N LEU A 22 -2.14 -1.92 -4.96
CA LEU A 22 -1.08 -1.01 -4.49
C LEU A 22 -0.01 -0.81 -5.57
N LEU A 23 0.44 -1.91 -6.15
CA LEU A 23 1.48 -1.87 -7.18
C LEU A 23 0.98 -1.17 -8.45
N ASP A 24 -0.25 -1.47 -8.88
CA ASP A 24 -0.84 -0.82 -10.04
C ASP A 24 -0.93 0.70 -9.85
N ASN A 25 -1.33 1.15 -8.67
CA ASN A 25 -1.37 2.58 -8.36
C ASN A 25 0.02 3.21 -8.43
N ALA A 26 1.03 2.52 -7.90
CA ALA A 26 2.40 3.01 -7.93
C ALA A 26 2.92 3.10 -9.37
N ILE A 27 2.67 2.08 -10.18
CA ILE A 27 3.08 2.04 -11.58
C ILE A 27 2.40 3.15 -12.37
N GLU A 28 1.10 3.31 -12.17
CA GLU A 28 0.33 4.36 -12.86
C GLU A 28 0.84 5.75 -12.50
N ALA A 29 1.14 5.99 -11.23
CA ALA A 29 1.67 7.27 -10.78
C ALA A 29 3.06 7.54 -11.38
N CYS A 30 3.89 6.52 -11.51
CA CYS A 30 5.23 6.66 -12.11
C CYS A 30 5.20 6.87 -13.61
N ARG A 31 4.12 6.49 -14.28
CA ARG A 31 4.04 6.51 -15.75
C ARG A 31 4.29 7.89 -16.33
N HIS A 32 3.85 8.93 -15.64
CA HIS A 32 3.95 10.31 -16.11
C HIS A 32 5.19 11.05 -15.61
N VAL A 33 6.08 10.35 -14.92
CA VAL A 33 7.31 10.94 -14.39
C VAL A 33 8.39 10.86 -15.45
N ASP A 34 9.00 12.01 -15.79
CA ASP A 34 10.04 12.09 -16.83
C ASP A 34 11.44 11.81 -16.30
N THR A 35 11.61 11.84 -14.99
CA THR A 35 12.88 11.59 -14.36
C THR A 35 12.97 10.16 -13.86
N GLU A 36 13.87 9.88 -12.95
CA GLU A 36 14.04 8.55 -12.38
C GLU A 36 12.74 8.07 -11.70
N LYS A 37 12.32 6.86 -12.03
CA LYS A 37 11.13 6.24 -11.46
C LYS A 37 11.53 5.24 -10.40
N ARG A 38 10.98 5.39 -9.19
CA ARG A 38 11.30 4.51 -8.07
C ARG A 38 10.02 4.01 -7.43
N ILE A 39 10.02 2.74 -7.09
CA ILE A 39 9.00 2.12 -6.26
C ILE A 39 9.72 1.33 -5.17
N ARG A 40 9.40 1.64 -3.93
CA ARG A 40 9.97 0.93 -2.77
C ARG A 40 8.83 0.39 -1.93
N LEU A 41 8.92 -0.89 -1.62
CA LEU A 41 7.97 -1.57 -0.73
C LEU A 41 8.75 -2.08 0.49
N THR A 42 8.30 -1.71 1.67
CA THR A 42 8.88 -2.20 2.92
C THR A 42 7.78 -2.72 3.82
N THR A 43 8.09 -3.75 4.59
CA THR A 43 7.18 -4.29 5.60
C THR A 43 7.92 -4.40 6.92
N GLU A 44 7.17 -4.24 8.01
CA GLU A 44 7.74 -4.21 9.33
C GLU A 44 6.73 -4.75 10.35
N ASP A 45 7.20 -5.59 11.26
CA ASP A 45 6.39 -6.06 12.39
C ASP A 45 6.85 -5.31 13.63
N ARG A 46 5.95 -4.51 14.21
CA ARG A 46 6.22 -3.72 15.39
C ARG A 46 5.30 -4.14 16.53
N GLY A 47 5.64 -5.26 17.19
CA GLY A 47 4.99 -5.60 18.44
C GLY A 47 3.47 -5.71 18.40
N GLY A 48 2.91 -6.43 17.44
CA GLY A 48 1.46 -6.59 17.32
C GLY A 48 0.83 -5.76 16.22
N ILE A 49 1.63 -4.94 15.53
CA ILE A 49 1.19 -4.19 14.36
C ILE A 49 2.12 -4.52 13.20
N TRP A 50 1.54 -4.91 12.08
CA TRP A 50 2.27 -5.10 10.83
C TRP A 50 2.07 -3.86 9.98
N LEU A 51 3.17 -3.26 9.55
CA LEU A 51 3.17 -2.04 8.76
C LEU A 51 3.75 -2.31 7.39
N LEU A 52 3.00 -1.93 6.36
CA LEU A 52 3.47 -1.92 4.97
C LEU A 52 3.61 -0.47 4.54
N THR A 53 4.75 -0.12 3.96
CA THR A 53 4.97 1.20 3.37
C THR A 53 5.35 1.02 1.92
N MET A 54 4.61 1.69 1.02
CA MET A 54 4.95 1.77 -0.38
C MET A 54 5.23 3.21 -0.75
N GLU A 55 6.42 3.44 -1.28
CA GLU A 55 6.84 4.75 -1.75
C GLU A 55 7.01 4.69 -3.26
N ASN A 56 6.50 5.69 -3.97
CA ASN A 56 6.71 5.78 -5.40
C ASN A 56 6.88 7.22 -5.84
N THR A 57 7.66 7.42 -6.89
CA THR A 57 7.75 8.74 -7.51
C THR A 57 6.40 9.07 -8.15
N VAL A 58 6.06 10.34 -8.10
CA VAL A 58 4.80 10.83 -8.65
C VAL A 58 5.05 12.21 -9.27
N GLU A 59 4.31 12.53 -10.31
CA GLU A 59 4.34 13.86 -10.86
C GLU A 59 3.68 14.83 -9.88
N HIS A 60 4.25 16.01 -9.76
CA HIS A 60 3.88 17.00 -8.74
C HIS A 60 2.39 17.34 -8.71
N HIS A 61 1.69 17.21 -9.82
CA HIS A 61 0.28 17.58 -9.93
C HIS A 61 -0.66 16.40 -10.20
N ASP A 62 -0.16 15.17 -10.08
CA ASP A 62 -0.99 14.03 -10.36
C ASP A 62 -1.96 13.78 -9.21
N ARG A 63 -3.24 14.04 -9.46
CA ARG A 63 -4.32 13.86 -8.49
C ARG A 63 -5.26 12.73 -8.87
N LYS A 64 -4.94 11.98 -9.90
CA LYS A 64 -5.80 10.87 -10.32
C LYS A 64 -5.75 9.75 -9.31
N LYS A 65 -6.86 9.53 -8.65
CA LYS A 65 -7.06 8.37 -7.81
C LYS A 65 -7.67 7.25 -8.65
N GLY A 66 -6.91 6.19 -8.84
CA GLY A 66 -7.41 5.03 -9.56
C GLY A 66 -8.50 4.28 -8.78
N SER A 67 -9.26 3.46 -9.48
CA SER A 67 -10.30 2.61 -8.88
C SER A 67 -9.73 1.65 -7.84
N GLY A 68 -8.45 1.31 -7.97
CA GLY A 68 -7.77 0.40 -7.04
C GLY A 68 -7.74 0.90 -5.60
N ILE A 69 -7.77 2.21 -5.37
CA ILE A 69 -7.78 2.78 -4.02
C ILE A 69 -9.03 2.35 -3.25
N ARG A 70 -10.17 2.31 -3.91
CA ARG A 70 -11.42 1.86 -3.29
C ARG A 70 -11.30 0.43 -2.80
N ILE A 71 -10.69 -0.45 -3.62
CA ILE A 71 -10.47 -1.85 -3.26
C ILE A 71 -9.50 -1.94 -2.07
N ILE A 72 -8.42 -1.17 -2.10
CA ILE A 72 -7.45 -1.13 -1.00
C ILE A 72 -8.15 -0.75 0.31
N ARG A 73 -8.94 0.33 0.30
CA ARG A 73 -9.65 0.79 1.49
C ARG A 73 -10.62 -0.26 2.03
N LYS A 74 -11.32 -0.94 1.14
CA LYS A 74 -12.27 -1.99 1.51
C LYS A 74 -11.56 -3.16 2.19
N LEU A 75 -10.45 -3.62 1.62
CA LEU A 75 -9.70 -4.74 2.17
C LEU A 75 -9.02 -4.38 3.49
N VAL A 76 -8.47 -3.19 3.58
CA VAL A 76 -7.84 -2.70 4.81
C VAL A 76 -8.87 -2.63 5.94
N LYS A 77 -10.06 -2.12 5.64
CA LYS A 77 -11.15 -2.07 6.62
C LYS A 77 -11.57 -3.47 7.07
N LYS A 78 -11.64 -4.41 6.13
CA LYS A 78 -11.96 -5.80 6.43
C LYS A 78 -10.98 -6.41 7.43
N GLY A 79 -9.70 -6.09 7.30
CA GLY A 79 -8.65 -6.55 8.22
C GLY A 79 -8.54 -5.72 9.49
N LYS A 80 -9.45 -4.76 9.71
CA LYS A 80 -9.43 -3.84 10.85
C LYS A 80 -8.15 -3.01 10.90
N GLY A 81 -7.62 -2.70 9.72
CA GLY A 81 -6.41 -1.91 9.58
C GLY A 81 -6.69 -0.46 9.27
N HIS A 82 -5.62 0.24 8.95
CA HIS A 82 -5.68 1.65 8.57
C HIS A 82 -4.85 1.87 7.32
N PHE A 83 -5.32 2.78 6.49
CA PHE A 83 -4.67 3.14 5.23
C PHE A 83 -4.51 4.66 5.16
N LYS A 84 -3.32 5.11 4.83
CA LYS A 84 -3.02 6.52 4.69
C LYS A 84 -2.14 6.75 3.47
N MET A 85 -2.47 7.77 2.68
CA MET A 85 -1.64 8.21 1.57
C MET A 85 -1.21 9.64 1.81
N GLU A 86 0.07 9.92 1.57
CA GLU A 86 0.64 11.26 1.66
C GLU A 86 1.48 11.55 0.43
N ASN A 87 1.35 12.76 -0.09
CA ASN A 87 2.20 13.25 -1.15
C ASN A 87 3.24 14.19 -0.54
N VAL A 88 4.51 13.80 -0.62
CA VAL A 88 5.62 14.59 -0.08
C VAL A 88 6.55 14.92 -1.24
N GLY A 89 6.39 16.13 -1.80
CA GLY A 89 7.16 16.56 -2.96
C GLY A 89 6.88 15.68 -4.18
N THR A 90 7.91 15.00 -4.66
CA THR A 90 7.80 14.09 -5.81
C THR A 90 7.58 12.64 -5.43
N MET A 91 7.26 12.39 -4.15
CA MET A 91 7.03 11.04 -3.65
C MET A 91 5.61 10.90 -3.12
N MET A 92 4.97 9.81 -3.47
CA MET A 92 3.72 9.37 -2.87
C MET A 92 4.05 8.26 -1.88
N ILE A 93 3.58 8.39 -0.65
CA ILE A 93 3.82 7.42 0.40
C ILE A 93 2.48 6.84 0.82
N SER A 94 2.33 5.53 0.64
CA SER A 94 1.14 4.79 1.06
C SER A 94 1.50 3.91 2.23
N LYS A 95 0.77 4.05 3.33
CA LYS A 95 0.99 3.26 4.54
C LYS A 95 -0.26 2.47 4.87
N ILE A 96 -0.07 1.19 5.13
CA ILE A 96 -1.13 0.30 5.59
C ILE A 96 -0.64 -0.39 6.85
N TRP A 97 -1.45 -0.42 7.88
CA TRP A 97 -1.11 -1.22 9.06
C TRP A 97 -2.31 -2.03 9.53
N PHE A 98 -1.99 -3.24 9.97
CA PHE A 98 -2.97 -4.19 10.50
C PHE A 98 -2.58 -4.61 11.89
N PRO A 99 -3.54 -4.80 12.80
CA PRO A 99 -3.26 -5.53 14.03
C PRO A 99 -3.01 -7.00 13.67
N VAL A 100 -2.00 -7.59 14.29
CA VAL A 100 -1.66 -8.98 14.01
C VAL A 100 -1.97 -9.85 15.21
N ILE A 101 -2.35 -11.09 14.93
CA ILE A 101 -2.61 -12.08 15.96
C ILE A 101 -1.26 -12.70 16.34
N ARG A 102 -0.96 -12.66 17.63
CA ARG A 102 0.23 -13.31 18.18
C ARG A 102 -0.18 -14.55 18.92
N ARG A 103 0.56 -15.60 18.69
CA ARG A 103 0.37 -16.87 19.38
C ARG A 103 1.54 -17.13 20.31
#